data_7d7ad99f26d9b3a5d405027ac7c08f83
#
_entry.id   7d7ad99f26d9b3a5d405027ac7c08f83
#
_cell.length_a   1.000
_cell.length_b   1.000
_cell.length_c   1.000
_cell.angle_alpha   90.00
_cell.angle_beta   90.00
_cell.angle_gamma   90.00
#
_symmetry.space_group_name_H-M   'P 1'
#
loop_
_entity.id
_entity.type
_entity.pdbx_description
1 polymer ?
#
loop_
_entity_poly.entity_id
_entity_poly.type
_entity_poly.pdbx_seq_one_letter_code
_entity_poly.pdbx_strand_id
1 'polypeptide(L)'
;RGVGGSTGVFAEATNEDYASDAEAAINYLKGRKEINPKQIGIIGHSCGGTVAFILGARSKDIAYIISMAGATIKGDSLMLKQAEAISKSNGTSDAMWELSKPTLRTRYAILAQDKSTEEIRKELYANIIATLPPVQLQDPNIAKQIEVEMNGMLSPWYLHFMKYDPTQDLKKIKCPVLAVNGDKDIQVDADMNLKAVEDWVKSNGNKKVTTKKYPGLNHLFQSCKTCTIMEYGQLEETISPEVLKDMTEWILLNCRH
;
A
#
# COMPACT_ATOMS: atom_id res chain seq x y z
N ARG A 1 6.89 -15.09 0.45
CA ARG A 1 8.26 -15.61 0.72
C ARG A 1 8.79 -15.15 2.08
N GLY A 2 9.64 -15.94 2.74
CA GLY A 2 10.33 -15.60 3.99
C GLY A 2 9.44 -15.46 5.23
N VAL A 3 8.18 -15.92 5.20
CA VAL A 3 7.23 -15.81 6.32
C VAL A 3 6.63 -17.19 6.61
N GLY A 4 6.48 -17.52 7.90
CA GLY A 4 5.98 -18.81 8.35
C GLY A 4 6.86 -19.96 7.87
N GLY A 5 6.28 -20.93 7.16
CA GLY A 5 7.00 -22.04 6.54
C GLY A 5 7.53 -21.78 5.13
N SER A 6 7.34 -20.58 4.59
CA SER A 6 7.78 -20.24 3.23
C SER A 6 9.28 -19.96 3.18
N THR A 7 9.92 -20.40 2.09
CA THR A 7 11.33 -20.11 1.80
C THR A 7 11.53 -18.70 1.26
N GLY A 8 12.79 -18.24 1.15
CA GLY A 8 13.16 -16.91 0.64
C GLY A 8 13.42 -15.92 1.76
N VAL A 9 13.74 -14.67 1.39
CA VAL A 9 14.07 -13.58 2.32
C VAL A 9 13.07 -12.45 2.13
N PHE A 10 12.26 -12.20 3.17
CA PHE A 10 11.23 -11.15 3.15
C PHE A 10 11.84 -9.75 2.96
N ALA A 11 12.92 -9.45 3.68
CA ALA A 11 13.55 -8.12 3.67
C ALA A 11 14.16 -7.70 2.32
N GLU A 12 14.39 -8.66 1.42
CA GLU A 12 14.97 -8.41 0.09
C GLU A 12 13.90 -8.34 -1.01
N ALA A 13 12.65 -8.68 -0.68
CA ALA A 13 11.57 -8.75 -1.65
C ALA A 13 10.97 -7.38 -1.99
N THR A 14 10.50 -7.24 -3.22
CA THR A 14 9.76 -6.10 -3.73
C THR A 14 8.31 -6.48 -4.04
N ASN A 15 7.46 -5.51 -4.42
CA ASN A 15 6.10 -5.80 -4.87
C ASN A 15 6.08 -6.67 -6.15
N GLU A 16 7.12 -6.57 -6.99
CA GLU A 16 7.27 -7.43 -8.18
C GLU A 16 7.53 -8.89 -7.79
N ASP A 17 8.32 -9.10 -6.75
CA ASP A 17 8.57 -10.43 -6.20
C ASP A 17 7.29 -11.06 -5.62
N TYR A 18 6.50 -10.27 -4.88
CA TYR A 18 5.22 -10.74 -4.35
C TYR A 18 4.20 -11.01 -5.46
N ALA A 19 4.21 -10.20 -6.53
CA ALA A 19 3.37 -10.45 -7.70
C ALA A 19 3.78 -11.76 -8.40
N SER A 20 5.07 -12.07 -8.47
CA SER A 20 5.57 -13.33 -9.03
C SER A 20 5.20 -14.54 -8.18
N ASP A 21 5.21 -14.40 -6.84
CA ASP A 21 4.74 -15.44 -5.92
C ASP A 21 3.23 -15.70 -6.08
N ALA A 22 2.44 -14.63 -6.21
CA ALA A 22 1.00 -14.74 -6.45
C ALA A 22 0.69 -15.38 -7.83
N GLU A 23 1.49 -15.06 -8.85
CA GLU A 23 1.39 -15.68 -10.17
C GLU A 23 1.68 -17.19 -10.13
N ALA A 24 2.69 -17.61 -9.36
CA ALA A 24 2.99 -19.03 -9.15
C ALA A 24 1.81 -19.75 -8.47
N ALA A 25 1.16 -19.12 -7.49
CA ALA A 25 -0.04 -19.66 -6.83
C ALA A 25 -1.22 -19.80 -7.82
N ILE A 26 -1.45 -18.81 -8.68
CA ILE A 26 -2.48 -18.89 -9.73
C ILE A 26 -2.18 -20.02 -10.71
N ASN A 27 -0.93 -20.17 -11.15
CA ASN A 27 -0.53 -21.25 -12.04
C ASN A 27 -0.74 -22.63 -11.41
N TYR A 28 -0.45 -22.78 -10.11
CA TYR A 28 -0.77 -23.99 -9.37
C TYR A 28 -2.28 -24.28 -9.36
N LEU A 29 -3.12 -23.27 -9.05
CA LEU A 29 -4.58 -23.41 -9.02
C LEU A 29 -5.15 -23.78 -10.39
N LYS A 30 -4.61 -23.24 -11.48
CA LYS A 30 -5.02 -23.58 -12.85
C LYS A 30 -4.79 -25.06 -13.19
N GLY A 31 -3.84 -25.72 -12.55
CA GLY A 31 -3.57 -27.14 -12.71
C GLY A 31 -4.50 -28.06 -11.88
N ARG A 32 -5.34 -27.51 -11.01
CA ARG A 32 -6.22 -28.27 -10.13
C ARG A 32 -7.53 -28.61 -10.85
N LYS A 33 -7.93 -29.88 -10.85
CA LYS A 33 -9.13 -30.35 -11.54
C LYS A 33 -10.45 -29.80 -10.97
N GLU A 34 -10.46 -29.49 -9.67
CA GLU A 34 -11.61 -28.93 -8.94
C GLU A 34 -11.76 -27.41 -9.07
N ILE A 35 -10.79 -26.73 -9.67
CA ILE A 35 -10.80 -25.28 -9.85
C ILE A 35 -11.16 -24.92 -11.29
N ASN A 36 -12.09 -23.99 -11.44
CA ASN A 36 -12.35 -23.38 -12.74
C ASN A 36 -11.27 -22.30 -13.04
N PRO A 37 -10.34 -22.54 -13.97
CA PRO A 37 -9.23 -21.61 -14.21
C PRO A 37 -9.69 -20.24 -14.75
N LYS A 38 -10.92 -20.14 -15.26
CA LYS A 38 -11.50 -18.88 -15.74
C LYS A 38 -12.13 -18.02 -14.63
N GLN A 39 -12.16 -18.52 -13.39
CA GLN A 39 -12.80 -17.86 -12.25
C GLN A 39 -11.81 -17.59 -11.10
N ILE A 40 -10.52 -17.68 -11.35
CA ILE A 40 -9.50 -17.37 -10.36
C ILE A 40 -9.35 -15.85 -10.28
N GLY A 41 -9.69 -15.27 -9.11
CA GLY A 41 -9.49 -13.86 -8.81
C GLY A 41 -8.38 -13.66 -7.79
N ILE A 42 -8.03 -12.40 -7.56
CA ILE A 42 -7.07 -12.00 -6.53
C ILE A 42 -7.69 -10.96 -5.60
N ILE A 43 -7.52 -11.17 -4.29
CA ILE A 43 -7.88 -10.21 -3.25
C ILE A 43 -6.58 -9.81 -2.56
N GLY A 44 -6.31 -8.51 -2.50
CA GLY A 44 -5.11 -7.98 -1.85
C GLY A 44 -5.44 -6.84 -0.89
N HIS A 45 -4.86 -6.87 0.31
CA HIS A 45 -4.98 -5.82 1.31
C HIS A 45 -3.70 -4.97 1.35
N SER A 46 -3.84 -3.64 1.44
CA SER A 46 -2.72 -2.71 1.55
C SER A 46 -1.70 -2.92 0.41
N CYS A 47 -0.44 -3.24 0.74
CA CYS A 47 0.59 -3.66 -0.23
C CYS A 47 0.09 -4.79 -1.15
N GLY A 48 -0.69 -5.75 -0.65
CA GLY A 48 -1.31 -6.82 -1.45
C GLY A 48 -2.27 -6.29 -2.51
N GLY A 49 -2.94 -5.17 -2.28
CA GLY A 49 -3.76 -4.48 -3.28
C GLY A 49 -2.92 -3.94 -4.45
N THR A 50 -1.76 -3.34 -4.15
CA THR A 50 -0.79 -2.93 -5.17
C THR A 50 -0.28 -4.13 -5.98
N VAL A 51 0.09 -5.22 -5.28
CA VAL A 51 0.52 -6.48 -5.91
C VAL A 51 -0.55 -7.05 -6.85
N ALA A 52 -1.83 -6.97 -6.44
CA ALA A 52 -2.94 -7.42 -7.28
C ALA A 52 -3.03 -6.64 -8.60
N PHE A 53 -2.79 -5.33 -8.58
CA PHE A 53 -2.76 -4.51 -9.78
C PHE A 53 -1.52 -4.79 -10.65
N ILE A 54 -0.34 -4.95 -10.07
CA ILE A 54 0.88 -5.35 -10.81
C ILE A 54 0.62 -6.66 -11.56
N LEU A 55 0.09 -7.66 -10.87
CA LEU A 55 -0.19 -8.95 -11.47
C LEU A 55 -1.31 -8.86 -12.52
N GLY A 56 -2.39 -8.13 -12.24
CA GLY A 56 -3.50 -7.91 -13.16
C GLY A 56 -3.10 -7.16 -14.44
N ALA A 57 -2.07 -6.32 -14.38
CA ALA A 57 -1.55 -5.61 -15.55
C ALA A 57 -0.77 -6.51 -16.51
N ARG A 58 -0.15 -7.58 -16.01
CA ARG A 58 0.70 -8.49 -16.81
C ARG A 58 0.05 -9.84 -17.12
N SER A 59 -0.92 -10.27 -16.33
CA SER A 59 -1.58 -11.56 -16.48
C SER A 59 -3.04 -11.42 -16.98
N LYS A 60 -3.40 -12.21 -17.99
CA LYS A 60 -4.78 -12.34 -18.47
C LYS A 60 -5.56 -13.43 -17.74
N ASP A 61 -4.92 -14.17 -16.85
CA ASP A 61 -5.50 -15.31 -16.13
C ASP A 61 -6.28 -14.89 -14.87
N ILE A 62 -6.34 -13.57 -14.58
CA ILE A 62 -7.05 -13.03 -13.44
C ILE A 62 -8.48 -12.67 -13.86
N ALA A 63 -9.44 -13.38 -13.29
CA ALA A 63 -10.85 -13.16 -13.56
C ALA A 63 -11.38 -11.85 -12.97
N TYR A 64 -10.87 -11.43 -11.80
CA TYR A 64 -11.23 -10.19 -11.12
C TYR A 64 -10.18 -9.80 -10.08
N ILE A 65 -10.18 -8.52 -9.70
CA ILE A 65 -9.34 -7.97 -8.65
C ILE A 65 -10.24 -7.35 -7.57
N ILE A 66 -9.95 -7.65 -6.29
CA ILE A 66 -10.46 -6.90 -5.14
C ILE A 66 -9.25 -6.27 -4.44
N SER A 67 -9.21 -4.94 -4.44
CA SER A 67 -8.20 -4.16 -3.73
C SER A 67 -8.79 -3.60 -2.45
N MET A 68 -8.30 -4.06 -1.32
CA MET A 68 -8.68 -3.62 0.01
C MET A 68 -7.63 -2.64 0.53
N ALA A 69 -7.95 -1.35 0.62
CA ALA A 69 -7.02 -0.30 1.07
C ALA A 69 -5.67 -0.35 0.34
N GLY A 70 -5.67 -0.65 -0.98
CA GLY A 70 -4.46 -0.73 -1.78
C GLY A 70 -3.84 0.63 -2.08
N ALA A 71 -2.50 0.71 -2.05
CA ALA A 71 -1.76 1.89 -2.44
C ALA A 71 -1.75 2.03 -3.97
N THR A 72 -2.43 3.04 -4.50
CA THR A 72 -2.69 3.24 -5.93
C THR A 72 -2.29 4.63 -6.45
N ILE A 73 -1.63 5.40 -5.61
CA ILE A 73 -0.95 6.65 -5.95
C ILE A 73 0.56 6.49 -5.73
N LYS A 74 1.35 7.43 -6.24
CA LYS A 74 2.81 7.40 -6.07
C LYS A 74 3.21 7.38 -4.60
N GLY A 75 4.28 6.64 -4.28
CA GLY A 75 4.75 6.41 -2.93
C GLY A 75 5.04 7.68 -2.14
N ASP A 76 5.68 8.70 -2.77
CA ASP A 76 5.97 9.99 -2.15
C ASP A 76 4.69 10.72 -1.67
N SER A 77 3.67 10.73 -2.51
CA SER A 77 2.39 11.36 -2.23
C SER A 77 1.61 10.60 -1.16
N LEU A 78 1.63 9.26 -1.24
CA LEU A 78 0.99 8.40 -0.25
C LEU A 78 1.64 8.57 1.12
N MET A 79 2.98 8.49 1.20
CA MET A 79 3.71 8.62 2.47
C MET A 79 3.54 9.99 3.10
N LEU A 80 3.43 11.07 2.29
CA LEU A 80 3.18 12.40 2.82
C LEU A 80 1.78 12.50 3.45
N LYS A 81 0.78 11.90 2.81
CA LYS A 81 -0.59 11.83 3.34
C LYS A 81 -0.68 10.98 4.59
N GLN A 82 -0.04 9.81 4.59
CA GLN A 82 0.05 8.94 5.75
C GLN A 82 0.71 9.66 6.94
N ALA A 83 1.84 10.34 6.71
CA ALA A 83 2.54 11.10 7.76
C ALA A 83 1.66 12.23 8.32
N GLU A 84 0.90 12.93 7.47
CA GLU A 84 -0.09 13.93 7.89
C GLU A 84 -1.14 13.32 8.82
N ALA A 85 -1.79 12.25 8.37
CA ALA A 85 -2.87 11.61 9.10
C ALA A 85 -2.40 11.06 10.45
N ILE A 86 -1.24 10.37 10.48
CA ILE A 86 -0.65 9.83 11.70
C ILE A 86 -0.22 10.96 12.66
N SER A 87 0.41 12.03 12.17
CA SER A 87 0.81 13.16 13.00
C SER A 87 -0.41 13.82 13.65
N LYS A 88 -1.46 14.06 12.89
CA LYS A 88 -2.70 14.66 13.39
C LYS A 88 -3.42 13.74 14.38
N SER A 89 -3.46 12.44 14.15
CA SER A 89 -4.04 11.47 15.09
C SER A 89 -3.29 11.39 16.42
N ASN A 90 -2.00 11.76 16.42
CA ASN A 90 -1.16 11.88 17.60
C ASN A 90 -1.19 13.29 18.23
N GLY A 91 -2.08 14.18 17.79
CA GLY A 91 -2.29 15.51 18.38
C GLY A 91 -1.41 16.63 17.81
N THR A 92 -0.69 16.39 16.70
CA THR A 92 0.07 17.45 16.02
C THR A 92 -0.90 18.49 15.45
N SER A 93 -0.71 19.76 15.79
CA SER A 93 -1.52 20.86 15.24
C SER A 93 -1.24 21.10 13.76
N ASP A 94 -2.19 21.72 13.06
CA ASP A 94 -2.00 22.08 11.63
C ASP A 94 -0.77 22.98 11.44
N ALA A 95 -0.53 23.94 12.35
CA ALA A 95 0.65 24.80 12.28
C ALA A 95 1.97 24.02 12.38
N MET A 96 2.05 23.06 13.33
CA MET A 96 3.23 22.20 13.47
C MET A 96 3.41 21.28 12.25
N TRP A 97 2.31 20.75 11.70
CA TRP A 97 2.36 19.95 10.48
C TRP A 97 2.90 20.76 9.30
N GLU A 98 2.39 21.95 9.05
CA GLU A 98 2.86 22.80 7.94
C GLU A 98 4.36 23.22 8.08
N LEU A 99 4.90 23.28 9.30
CA LEU A 99 6.33 23.47 9.53
C LEU A 99 7.18 22.24 9.15
N SER A 100 6.71 21.03 9.45
CA SER A 100 7.45 19.79 9.22
C SER A 100 7.29 19.24 7.80
N LYS A 101 6.17 19.51 7.15
CA LYS A 101 5.77 19.01 5.84
C LYS A 101 6.81 19.23 4.72
N PRO A 102 7.46 20.42 4.57
CA PRO A 102 8.47 20.63 3.53
C PRO A 102 9.65 19.68 3.66
N THR A 103 10.10 19.40 4.87
CA THR A 103 11.21 18.48 5.14
C THR A 103 10.85 17.05 4.78
N LEU A 104 9.66 16.60 5.19
CA LEU A 104 9.17 15.26 4.83
C LEU A 104 8.97 15.12 3.32
N ARG A 105 8.45 16.14 2.66
CA ARG A 105 8.34 16.16 1.19
C ARG A 105 9.70 16.01 0.51
N THR A 106 10.72 16.73 0.98
CA THR A 106 12.10 16.60 0.47
C THR A 106 12.63 15.20 0.72
N ARG A 107 12.42 14.63 1.91
CA ARG A 107 12.85 13.27 2.26
C ARG A 107 12.24 12.22 1.32
N TYR A 108 10.94 12.27 1.08
CA TYR A 108 10.27 11.34 0.18
C TYR A 108 10.67 11.55 -1.28
N ALA A 109 10.90 12.78 -1.70
CA ALA A 109 11.44 13.07 -3.03
C ALA A 109 12.86 12.52 -3.23
N ILE A 110 13.72 12.53 -2.20
CA ILE A 110 15.06 11.89 -2.24
C ILE A 110 14.92 10.38 -2.46
N LEU A 111 14.03 9.73 -1.72
CA LEU A 111 13.80 8.28 -1.81
C LEU A 111 13.19 7.83 -3.15
N ALA A 112 12.46 8.71 -3.82
CA ALA A 112 11.86 8.44 -5.12
C ALA A 112 12.79 8.66 -6.32
N GLN A 113 14.01 9.17 -6.10
CA GLN A 113 14.96 9.45 -7.19
C GLN A 113 15.50 8.16 -7.81
N ASP A 114 15.81 8.23 -9.11
CA ASP A 114 16.50 7.16 -9.83
C ASP A 114 18.01 7.31 -9.67
N LYS A 115 18.50 7.04 -8.46
CA LYS A 115 19.89 7.08 -8.04
C LYS A 115 20.29 5.78 -7.38
N SER A 116 21.60 5.55 -7.24
CA SER A 116 22.12 4.45 -6.45
C SER A 116 21.70 4.56 -4.98
N THR A 117 21.59 3.43 -4.29
CA THR A 117 21.26 3.40 -2.85
C THR A 117 22.26 4.21 -2.03
N GLU A 118 23.54 4.24 -2.42
CA GLU A 118 24.58 5.00 -1.73
C GLU A 118 24.38 6.53 -1.88
N GLU A 119 24.04 7.01 -3.07
CA GLU A 119 23.72 8.42 -3.28
C GLU A 119 22.47 8.84 -2.51
N ILE A 120 21.40 8.00 -2.54
CA ILE A 120 20.18 8.23 -1.77
C ILE A 120 20.50 8.26 -0.26
N ARG A 121 21.32 7.32 0.24
CA ARG A 121 21.77 7.27 1.64
C ARG A 121 22.42 8.59 2.07
N LYS A 122 23.35 9.11 1.27
CA LYS A 122 24.04 10.35 1.57
C LYS A 122 23.10 11.56 1.64
N GLU A 123 22.20 11.70 0.68
CA GLU A 123 21.23 12.80 0.64
C GLU A 123 20.19 12.68 1.76
N LEU A 124 19.73 11.46 2.05
CA LEU A 124 18.80 11.16 3.11
C LEU A 124 19.40 11.48 4.49
N TYR A 125 20.63 11.06 4.75
CA TYR A 125 21.35 11.40 5.97
C TYR A 125 21.46 12.91 6.15
N ALA A 126 21.88 13.64 5.11
CA ALA A 126 21.97 15.11 5.15
C ALA A 126 20.60 15.77 5.46
N ASN A 127 19.52 15.24 4.86
CA ASN A 127 18.15 15.72 5.14
C ASN A 127 17.74 15.46 6.60
N ILE A 128 18.03 14.28 7.14
CA ILE A 128 17.67 13.92 8.53
C ILE A 128 18.43 14.80 9.53
N ILE A 129 19.76 14.90 9.42
CA ILE A 129 20.56 15.66 10.38
C ILE A 129 20.24 17.16 10.35
N ALA A 130 19.87 17.72 9.19
CA ALA A 130 19.47 19.12 9.07
C ALA A 130 18.20 19.49 9.88
N THR A 131 17.42 18.49 10.32
CA THR A 131 16.21 18.68 11.11
C THR A 131 16.41 18.51 12.61
N LEU A 132 17.58 18.01 13.02
CA LEU A 132 17.87 17.73 14.42
C LEU A 132 18.55 18.93 15.09
N PRO A 133 18.15 19.28 16.31
CA PRO A 133 18.88 20.28 17.10
C PRO A 133 20.34 19.83 17.32
N PRO A 134 21.32 20.76 17.27
CA PRO A 134 22.74 20.40 17.43
C PRO A 134 23.06 19.62 18.71
N VAL A 135 22.31 19.86 19.78
CA VAL A 135 22.47 19.15 21.06
C VAL A 135 22.14 17.65 20.92
N GLN A 136 21.15 17.30 20.12
CA GLN A 136 20.77 15.89 19.89
C GLN A 136 21.82 15.15 19.07
N LEU A 137 22.53 15.81 18.16
CA LEU A 137 23.58 15.20 17.37
C LEU A 137 24.80 14.76 18.19
N GLN A 138 24.90 15.21 19.45
CA GLN A 138 25.96 14.82 20.39
C GLN A 138 25.61 13.53 21.16
N ASP A 139 24.35 13.07 21.11
CA ASP A 139 23.92 11.83 21.76
C ASP A 139 24.28 10.63 20.87
N PRO A 140 25.14 9.68 21.31
CA PRO A 140 25.50 8.51 20.54
C PRO A 140 24.31 7.59 20.21
N ASN A 141 23.21 7.65 20.97
CA ASN A 141 21.99 6.89 20.69
C ASN A 141 21.24 7.44 19.47
N ILE A 142 21.31 8.75 19.23
CA ILE A 142 20.68 9.37 18.06
C ILE A 142 21.32 8.87 16.76
N ALA A 143 22.65 8.75 16.70
CA ALA A 143 23.33 8.20 15.53
C ALA A 143 22.84 6.78 15.20
N LYS A 144 22.68 5.93 16.22
CA LYS A 144 22.13 4.58 16.05
C LYS A 144 20.67 4.57 15.59
N GLN A 145 19.84 5.47 16.14
CA GLN A 145 18.44 5.61 15.74
C GLN A 145 18.31 6.05 14.27
N ILE A 146 19.12 7.03 13.84
CA ILE A 146 19.17 7.49 12.45
C ILE A 146 19.54 6.31 11.54
N GLU A 147 20.54 5.52 11.89
CA GLU A 147 20.97 4.37 11.08
C GLU A 147 19.86 3.31 10.96
N VAL A 148 19.15 3.01 12.04
CA VAL A 148 18.02 2.07 12.02
C VAL A 148 16.87 2.60 11.13
N GLU A 149 16.51 3.89 11.28
CA GLU A 149 15.49 4.54 10.45
C GLU A 149 15.88 4.52 8.96
N MET A 150 17.12 4.91 8.66
CA MET A 150 17.64 4.91 7.29
C MET A 150 17.66 3.51 6.67
N ASN A 151 18.07 2.48 7.40
CA ASN A 151 18.10 1.11 6.90
C ASN A 151 16.68 0.61 6.56
N GLY A 152 15.67 1.01 7.33
CA GLY A 152 14.27 0.75 6.99
C GLY A 152 13.84 1.43 5.67
N MET A 153 14.14 2.73 5.53
CA MET A 153 13.81 3.52 4.33
C MET A 153 14.64 3.12 3.09
N LEU A 154 15.82 2.55 3.27
CA LEU A 154 16.69 2.08 2.18
C LEU A 154 16.51 0.58 1.88
N SER A 155 15.54 -0.09 2.51
CA SER A 155 15.23 -1.48 2.17
C SER A 155 14.79 -1.61 0.70
N PRO A 156 15.07 -2.75 0.04
CA PRO A 156 14.67 -2.97 -1.35
C PRO A 156 13.18 -2.74 -1.59
N TRP A 157 12.34 -3.21 -0.66
CA TRP A 157 10.90 -3.00 -0.74
C TRP A 157 10.52 -1.51 -0.71
N TYR A 158 11.06 -0.75 0.27
CA TYR A 158 10.68 0.64 0.46
C TYR A 158 11.14 1.52 -0.71
N LEU A 159 12.38 1.33 -1.19
CA LEU A 159 12.89 2.05 -2.36
C LEU A 159 12.08 1.71 -3.63
N HIS A 160 11.74 0.45 -3.84
CA HIS A 160 10.87 0.05 -4.93
C HIS A 160 9.49 0.72 -4.83
N PHE A 161 8.88 0.70 -3.64
CA PHE A 161 7.59 1.33 -3.37
C PHE A 161 7.61 2.85 -3.65
N MET A 162 8.67 3.56 -3.23
CA MET A 162 8.82 5.00 -3.45
C MET A 162 8.98 5.38 -4.93
N LYS A 163 9.61 4.52 -5.72
CA LYS A 163 9.85 4.71 -7.16
C LYS A 163 8.70 4.22 -8.05
N TYR A 164 7.86 3.35 -7.53
CA TYR A 164 6.79 2.71 -8.29
C TYR A 164 5.67 3.71 -8.66
N ASP A 165 5.31 3.73 -9.95
CA ASP A 165 4.18 4.50 -10.46
C ASP A 165 3.01 3.56 -10.78
N PRO A 166 2.02 3.44 -9.90
CA PRO A 166 0.90 2.52 -10.08
C PRO A 166 0.02 2.86 -11.30
N THR A 167 0.09 4.08 -11.82
CA THR A 167 -0.71 4.49 -12.98
C THR A 167 -0.40 3.66 -14.22
N GLN A 168 0.84 3.18 -14.36
CA GLN A 168 1.28 2.38 -15.50
C GLN A 168 0.60 1.00 -15.54
N ASP A 169 0.32 0.42 -14.37
CA ASP A 169 -0.35 -0.86 -14.27
C ASP A 169 -1.87 -0.71 -14.24
N LEU A 170 -2.41 0.25 -13.49
CA LEU A 170 -3.85 0.53 -13.45
C LEU A 170 -4.44 0.74 -14.85
N LYS A 171 -3.74 1.42 -15.75
CA LYS A 171 -4.14 1.62 -17.16
C LYS A 171 -4.22 0.33 -17.97
N LYS A 172 -3.58 -0.76 -17.54
CA LYS A 172 -3.56 -2.04 -18.27
C LYS A 172 -4.65 -3.00 -17.81
N ILE A 173 -5.31 -2.73 -16.67
CA ILE A 173 -6.31 -3.65 -16.09
C ILE A 173 -7.53 -3.79 -17.01
N LYS A 174 -7.88 -5.02 -17.34
CA LYS A 174 -9.02 -5.36 -18.23
C LYS A 174 -10.12 -6.16 -17.52
N CYS A 175 -9.78 -6.86 -16.43
CA CYS A 175 -10.75 -7.61 -15.64
C CYS A 175 -11.61 -6.67 -14.77
N PRO A 176 -12.76 -7.15 -14.24
CA PRO A 176 -13.53 -6.44 -13.23
C PRO A 176 -12.69 -6.09 -11.98
N VAL A 177 -12.90 -4.89 -11.43
CA VAL A 177 -12.21 -4.41 -10.23
C VAL A 177 -13.22 -3.94 -9.20
N LEU A 178 -13.05 -4.40 -7.97
CA LEU A 178 -13.63 -3.80 -6.77
C LEU A 178 -12.49 -3.20 -5.93
N ALA A 179 -12.53 -1.89 -5.69
CA ALA A 179 -11.61 -1.24 -4.76
C ALA A 179 -12.39 -0.69 -3.57
N VAL A 180 -11.97 -1.09 -2.37
CA VAL A 180 -12.63 -0.72 -1.12
C VAL A 180 -11.65 -0.09 -0.14
N ASN A 181 -12.13 0.84 0.68
CA ASN A 181 -11.32 1.43 1.75
C ASN A 181 -12.21 1.95 2.90
N GLY A 182 -11.66 2.03 4.11
CA GLY A 182 -12.29 2.70 5.24
C GLY A 182 -12.09 4.22 5.19
N ASP A 183 -13.08 5.02 5.61
CA ASP A 183 -12.94 6.49 5.63
C ASP A 183 -12.07 7.00 6.79
N LYS A 184 -11.77 6.12 7.76
CA LYS A 184 -10.86 6.36 8.89
C LYS A 184 -9.48 5.74 8.71
N ASP A 185 -9.16 5.33 7.50
CA ASP A 185 -7.84 4.81 7.18
C ASP A 185 -6.80 5.95 7.21
N ILE A 186 -5.90 5.91 8.20
CA ILE A 186 -4.81 6.88 8.34
C ILE A 186 -3.52 6.43 7.65
N GLN A 187 -3.50 5.23 7.05
CA GLN A 187 -2.34 4.71 6.32
C GLN A 187 -2.47 4.90 4.81
N VAL A 188 -3.66 4.61 4.26
CA VAL A 188 -3.94 4.75 2.83
C VAL A 188 -5.19 5.62 2.67
N ASP A 189 -4.99 6.87 2.29
CA ASP A 189 -6.08 7.84 2.11
C ASP A 189 -7.14 7.30 1.13
N ALA A 190 -8.36 7.11 1.62
CA ALA A 190 -9.44 6.46 0.87
C ALA A 190 -9.83 7.26 -0.39
N ASP A 191 -9.94 8.58 -0.27
CA ASP A 191 -10.43 9.41 -1.36
C ASP A 191 -9.42 9.46 -2.52
N MET A 192 -8.14 9.64 -2.22
CA MET A 192 -7.10 9.68 -3.24
C MET A 192 -6.92 8.33 -3.93
N ASN A 193 -6.88 7.24 -3.16
CA ASN A 193 -6.59 5.94 -3.72
C ASN A 193 -7.77 5.32 -4.47
N LEU A 194 -9.00 5.43 -3.97
CA LEU A 194 -10.19 4.95 -4.70
C LEU A 194 -10.40 5.75 -5.98
N LYS A 195 -10.19 7.08 -5.93
CA LYS A 195 -10.27 7.91 -7.14
C LYS A 195 -9.21 7.52 -8.17
N ALA A 196 -7.99 7.25 -7.74
CA ALA A 196 -6.91 6.82 -8.66
C ALA A 196 -7.27 5.51 -9.36
N VAL A 197 -7.80 4.52 -8.63
CA VAL A 197 -8.29 3.27 -9.26
C VAL A 197 -9.36 3.57 -10.30
N GLU A 198 -10.37 4.35 -9.92
CA GLU A 198 -11.48 4.67 -10.83
C GLU A 198 -11.01 5.36 -12.09
N ASP A 199 -10.23 6.44 -11.95
CA ASP A 199 -9.76 7.26 -13.07
C ASP A 199 -8.85 6.45 -14.02
N TRP A 200 -7.84 5.78 -13.47
CA TRP A 200 -6.82 5.13 -14.30
C TRP A 200 -7.28 3.82 -14.92
N VAL A 201 -8.07 3.02 -14.22
CA VAL A 201 -8.62 1.80 -14.80
C VAL A 201 -9.67 2.12 -15.86
N LYS A 202 -10.50 3.15 -15.64
CA LYS A 202 -11.46 3.61 -16.66
C LYS A 202 -10.81 4.29 -17.86
N SER A 203 -9.63 4.90 -17.72
CA SER A 203 -8.95 5.63 -18.79
C SER A 203 -8.60 4.76 -20.00
N ASN A 204 -8.51 3.44 -19.85
CA ASN A 204 -8.26 2.50 -20.93
C ASN A 204 -9.54 1.84 -21.50
N GLY A 205 -10.72 2.34 -21.11
CA GLY A 205 -12.02 1.82 -21.53
C GLY A 205 -12.60 0.69 -20.65
N ASN A 206 -11.95 0.30 -19.57
CA ASN A 206 -12.51 -0.68 -18.65
C ASN A 206 -13.62 -0.04 -17.78
N LYS A 207 -14.87 -0.34 -18.07
CA LYS A 207 -16.04 0.17 -17.34
C LYS A 207 -16.43 -0.68 -16.13
N LYS A 208 -15.78 -1.83 -15.91
CA LYS A 208 -16.10 -2.78 -14.82
C LYS A 208 -15.30 -2.45 -13.57
N VAL A 209 -15.41 -1.22 -13.09
CA VAL A 209 -14.75 -0.71 -11.88
C VAL A 209 -15.80 -0.26 -10.90
N THR A 210 -15.74 -0.80 -9.69
CA THR A 210 -16.57 -0.42 -8.55
C THR A 210 -15.64 0.06 -7.43
N THR A 211 -15.93 1.23 -6.88
CA THR A 211 -15.26 1.73 -5.68
C THR A 211 -16.26 1.89 -4.55
N LYS A 212 -15.88 1.51 -3.31
CA LYS A 212 -16.72 1.72 -2.12
C LYS A 212 -15.86 2.18 -0.94
N LYS A 213 -16.29 3.27 -0.31
CA LYS A 213 -15.72 3.79 0.93
C LYS A 213 -16.65 3.47 2.09
N TYR A 214 -16.12 2.84 3.15
CA TYR A 214 -16.89 2.42 4.32
C TYR A 214 -16.72 3.43 5.46
N PRO A 215 -17.83 3.99 5.96
CA PRO A 215 -17.77 4.95 7.06
C PRO A 215 -17.40 4.26 8.37
N GLY A 216 -16.55 4.92 9.17
CA GLY A 216 -16.16 4.47 10.51
C GLY A 216 -15.16 3.33 10.55
N LEU A 217 -14.63 2.86 9.39
CA LEU A 217 -13.67 1.76 9.35
C LEU A 217 -12.22 2.26 9.17
N ASN A 218 -11.29 1.63 9.89
CA ASN A 218 -9.86 1.87 9.81
C ASN A 218 -9.20 1.10 8.64
N HIS A 219 -7.86 1.12 8.57
CA HIS A 219 -7.07 0.42 7.53
C HIS A 219 -7.30 -1.08 7.49
N LEU A 220 -7.61 -1.72 8.61
CA LEU A 220 -7.91 -3.15 8.71
C LEU A 220 -9.40 -3.46 8.51
N PHE A 221 -10.21 -2.47 8.14
CA PHE A 221 -11.67 -2.58 8.00
C PHE A 221 -12.36 -2.94 9.30
N GLN A 222 -11.84 -2.49 10.43
CA GLN A 222 -12.43 -2.63 11.75
C GLN A 222 -13.19 -1.34 12.10
N SER A 223 -14.34 -1.47 12.77
CA SER A 223 -15.01 -0.34 13.42
C SER A 223 -14.12 0.21 14.52
N CYS A 224 -13.74 1.49 14.43
CA CYS A 224 -12.73 2.08 15.30
C CYS A 224 -13.26 3.30 16.07
N LYS A 225 -12.61 3.62 17.20
CA LYS A 225 -12.89 4.80 18.02
C LYS A 225 -11.87 5.92 17.80
N THR A 226 -10.61 5.61 18.02
CA THR A 226 -9.49 6.52 17.77
C THR A 226 -8.93 6.38 16.35
N CYS A 227 -9.14 5.23 15.77
CA CYS A 227 -8.68 4.82 14.43
C CYS A 227 -7.15 4.91 14.24
N THR A 228 -6.41 4.97 15.34
CA THR A 228 -4.95 4.93 15.35
C THR A 228 -4.43 3.50 15.19
N ILE A 229 -3.19 3.37 14.72
CA ILE A 229 -2.52 2.05 14.58
C ILE A 229 -2.46 1.31 15.93
N MET A 230 -2.33 2.04 17.04
CA MET A 230 -2.27 1.47 18.38
C MET A 230 -3.57 0.82 18.81
N GLU A 231 -4.71 1.17 18.20
CA GLU A 231 -6.01 0.59 18.51
C GLU A 231 -6.23 -0.76 17.84
N TYR A 232 -5.57 -1.07 16.72
CA TYR A 232 -5.84 -2.25 15.89
C TYR A 232 -5.87 -3.56 16.66
N GLY A 233 -4.87 -3.80 17.51
CA GLY A 233 -4.77 -5.03 18.31
C GLY A 233 -5.70 -5.06 19.54
N GLN A 234 -6.43 -3.98 19.80
CA GLN A 234 -7.36 -3.86 20.92
C GLN A 234 -8.81 -4.05 20.49
N LEU A 235 -9.07 -4.03 19.19
CA LEU A 235 -10.40 -4.22 18.62
C LEU A 235 -10.70 -5.71 18.49
N GLU A 236 -11.91 -6.11 18.91
CA GLU A 236 -12.36 -7.50 18.84
C GLU A 236 -12.70 -7.92 17.40
N GLU A 237 -13.17 -6.98 16.59
CA GLU A 237 -13.52 -7.21 15.20
C GLU A 237 -12.25 -7.39 14.35
N THR A 238 -12.20 -8.45 13.53
CA THR A 238 -11.09 -8.65 12.58
C THR A 238 -11.32 -7.88 11.28
N ILE A 239 -12.49 -8.02 10.69
CA ILE A 239 -12.95 -7.30 9.48
C ILE A 239 -14.46 -7.14 9.63
N SER A 240 -14.99 -5.95 9.29
CA SER A 240 -16.42 -5.68 9.30
C SER A 240 -17.20 -6.70 8.47
N PRO A 241 -18.25 -7.33 9.02
CA PRO A 241 -19.12 -8.26 8.28
C PRO A 241 -19.75 -7.63 7.04
N GLU A 242 -20.00 -6.32 7.05
CA GLU A 242 -20.52 -5.59 5.88
C GLU A 242 -19.54 -5.68 4.71
N VAL A 243 -18.25 -5.46 4.96
CA VAL A 243 -17.20 -5.54 3.93
C VAL A 243 -17.14 -6.94 3.33
N LEU A 244 -17.15 -7.98 4.17
CA LEU A 244 -17.12 -9.37 3.71
C LEU A 244 -18.35 -9.73 2.88
N LYS A 245 -19.52 -9.27 3.30
CA LYS A 245 -20.78 -9.46 2.56
C LYS A 245 -20.72 -8.81 1.18
N ASP A 246 -20.35 -7.53 1.12
CA ASP A 246 -20.29 -6.79 -0.14
C ASP A 246 -19.31 -7.41 -1.12
N MET A 247 -18.12 -7.79 -0.65
CA MET A 247 -17.13 -8.48 -1.48
C MET A 247 -17.67 -9.79 -2.04
N THR A 248 -18.35 -10.59 -1.19
CA THR A 248 -18.96 -11.86 -1.59
C THR A 248 -20.04 -11.65 -2.65
N GLU A 249 -20.96 -10.72 -2.42
CA GLU A 249 -22.03 -10.39 -3.37
C GLU A 249 -21.45 -9.89 -4.70
N TRP A 250 -20.43 -9.03 -4.65
CA TRP A 250 -19.78 -8.51 -5.83
C TRP A 250 -19.08 -9.62 -6.63
N ILE A 251 -18.39 -10.58 -5.98
CA ILE A 251 -17.79 -11.75 -6.65
C ILE A 251 -18.87 -12.57 -7.34
N LEU A 252 -19.96 -12.88 -6.64
CA LEU A 252 -21.05 -13.67 -7.20
C LEU A 252 -21.72 -13.01 -8.42
N LEU A 253 -21.78 -11.68 -8.47
CA LEU A 253 -22.33 -10.93 -9.60
C LEU A 253 -21.38 -10.89 -10.80
N ASN A 254 -20.06 -10.87 -10.58
CA ASN A 254 -19.05 -10.68 -11.63
C ASN A 254 -18.42 -11.99 -12.14
N CYS A 255 -18.64 -13.12 -11.45
CA CYS A 255 -18.03 -14.43 -11.77
C CYS A 255 -19.04 -15.50 -12.23
N ARG A 256 -20.28 -15.14 -12.47
CA ARG A 256 -21.37 -16.08 -12.87
C ARG A 256 -21.41 -16.40 -14.39
N HIS A 257 -20.24 -16.47 -15.06
CA HIS A 257 -20.26 -16.80 -16.49
C HIS A 257 -19.28 -17.92 -16.86
#